data_2849174f022aae0947712b5823acbc7c
#
_entry.id   2849174f022aae0947712b5823acbc7c
#
_cell.length_a   1.000
_cell.length_b   1.000
_cell.length_c   1.000
_cell.angle_alpha   90.00
_cell.angle_beta   90.00
_cell.angle_gamma   90.00
#
_symmetry.space_group_name_H-M   'P 1'
#
loop_
_entity.id
_entity.type
_entity.pdbx_description
1 polymer ?
#
loop_
_entity_poly.entity_id
_entity_poly.type
_entity_poly.pdbx_seq_one_letter_code
_entity_poly.pdbx_strand_id
1 'polypeptide(L)'
;MQNKLQELTDKLYNEGLSKGKQEGEEILAKAKAQAEEIIAKAQAEAAQILAAAQKQAEEVKTKTASDVKMAASQSIAATRKDIETLIVGKMTDEAVKKALSTPDFIKEIIKAVAEKFTTDGPVELALILPESLKKDLEPFVTRELATILNAGVEASFSKKVSGGFKIGPKEGSYFISFTEETFNQLISEYLRPTTKKLLFG
;
A
#
# COMPACT_ATOMS: atom_id res chain seq x y z
N MET A 1 68.13 79.66 -26.65
CA MET A 1 67.02 78.77 -27.14
C MET A 1 67.16 77.35 -26.63
N GLN A 2 68.38 76.81 -26.43
CA GLN A 2 68.55 75.39 -25.94
C GLN A 2 68.01 75.16 -24.53
N ASN A 3 68.06 76.17 -23.62
CA ASN A 3 67.57 75.93 -22.24
C ASN A 3 66.05 75.76 -22.14
N LYS A 4 65.26 76.42 -23.00
CA LYS A 4 63.80 76.25 -23.01
C LYS A 4 63.34 74.90 -23.53
N LEU A 5 64.12 74.31 -24.46
CA LEU A 5 63.84 73.03 -25.00
C LEU A 5 64.09 71.87 -23.96
N GLN A 6 65.17 72.09 -23.18
CA GLN A 6 65.53 71.15 -22.10
C GLN A 6 64.45 71.19 -20.97
N GLU A 7 64.04 72.36 -20.56
CA GLU A 7 62.97 72.57 -19.55
C GLU A 7 61.63 71.90 -19.99
N LEU A 8 61.27 72.07 -21.26
CA LEU A 8 60.05 71.43 -21.79
C LEU A 8 60.11 69.90 -21.82
N THR A 9 61.31 69.36 -22.19
CA THR A 9 61.51 67.90 -22.21
C THR A 9 61.49 67.32 -20.80
N ASP A 10 62.12 67.95 -19.83
CA ASP A 10 62.11 67.57 -18.42
C ASP A 10 60.73 67.65 -17.80
N LYS A 11 59.96 68.66 -18.17
CA LYS A 11 58.55 68.78 -17.74
C LYS A 11 57.67 67.69 -18.30
N LEU A 12 57.75 67.40 -19.60
CA LEU A 12 57.03 66.32 -20.27
C LEU A 12 57.39 64.94 -19.70
N TYR A 13 58.69 64.70 -19.43
CA TYR A 13 59.16 63.48 -18.81
C TYR A 13 58.58 63.26 -17.40
N ASN A 14 58.67 64.35 -16.56
CA ASN A 14 58.14 64.26 -15.20
C ASN A 14 56.62 64.17 -15.16
N GLU A 15 55.87 64.82 -16.04
CA GLU A 15 54.42 64.67 -16.18
C GLU A 15 54.04 63.29 -16.67
N GLY A 16 54.75 62.73 -17.66
CA GLY A 16 54.57 61.40 -18.13
C GLY A 16 54.83 60.30 -17.08
N LEU A 17 55.94 60.50 -16.31
CA LEU A 17 56.28 59.57 -15.22
C LEU A 17 55.24 59.59 -14.07
N SER A 18 54.81 60.86 -13.70
CA SER A 18 53.77 61.05 -12.67
C SER A 18 52.43 60.44 -13.07
N LYS A 19 52.03 60.67 -14.32
CA LYS A 19 50.80 60.12 -14.85
C LYS A 19 50.87 58.60 -14.95
N GLY A 20 52.00 58.05 -15.42
CA GLY A 20 52.22 56.59 -15.47
C GLY A 20 52.19 55.95 -14.09
N LYS A 21 52.72 56.53 -13.07
CA LYS A 21 52.63 56.12 -11.66
C LYS A 21 51.19 56.11 -11.17
N GLN A 22 50.45 57.22 -11.40
CA GLN A 22 49.08 57.33 -10.98
C GLN A 22 48.15 56.28 -11.65
N GLU A 23 48.30 56.10 -12.98
CA GLU A 23 47.54 55.09 -13.69
C GLU A 23 47.93 53.65 -13.21
N GLY A 24 49.20 53.41 -12.91
CA GLY A 24 49.66 52.13 -12.36
C GLY A 24 49.08 51.82 -10.98
N GLU A 25 49.02 52.85 -10.09
CA GLU A 25 48.40 52.74 -8.76
C GLU A 25 46.90 52.47 -8.86
N GLU A 26 46.19 53.17 -9.78
CA GLU A 26 44.76 52.95 -10.03
C GLU A 26 44.46 51.53 -10.54
N ILE A 27 45.27 51.03 -11.47
CA ILE A 27 45.12 49.65 -11.98
C ILE A 27 45.37 48.65 -10.86
N LEU A 28 46.39 48.88 -10.03
CA LEU A 28 46.74 47.98 -8.94
C LEU A 28 45.66 47.99 -7.84
N ALA A 29 45.07 49.16 -7.54
CA ALA A 29 43.95 49.27 -6.62
C ALA A 29 42.69 48.55 -7.13
N LYS A 30 42.35 48.74 -8.42
CA LYS A 30 41.24 48.03 -9.06
C LYS A 30 41.45 46.50 -9.07
N ALA A 31 42.65 46.04 -9.40
CA ALA A 31 42.99 44.64 -9.39
C ALA A 31 42.88 43.98 -7.99
N LYS A 32 43.34 44.71 -6.95
CA LYS A 32 43.19 44.28 -5.56
C LYS A 32 41.73 44.19 -5.14
N ALA A 33 40.91 45.21 -5.44
CA ALA A 33 39.50 45.22 -5.13
C ALA A 33 38.77 44.10 -5.82
N GLN A 34 39.07 43.81 -7.09
CA GLN A 34 38.49 42.69 -7.81
C GLN A 34 38.90 41.32 -7.23
N ALA A 35 40.18 41.20 -6.83
CA ALA A 35 40.64 39.97 -6.19
C ALA A 35 39.93 39.72 -4.84
N GLU A 36 39.78 40.76 -4.03
CA GLU A 36 39.03 40.68 -2.75
C GLU A 36 37.57 40.32 -2.97
N GLU A 37 36.91 40.89 -3.98
CA GLU A 37 35.53 40.56 -4.34
C GLU A 37 35.39 39.10 -4.78
N ILE A 38 36.29 38.61 -5.62
CA ILE A 38 36.29 37.20 -6.06
C ILE A 38 36.48 36.26 -4.88
N ILE A 39 37.41 36.56 -3.98
CA ILE A 39 37.67 35.76 -2.78
C ILE A 39 36.43 35.75 -1.87
N ALA A 40 35.82 36.91 -1.63
CA ALA A 40 34.61 37.01 -0.81
C ALA A 40 33.43 36.24 -1.39
N LYS A 41 33.22 36.34 -2.70
CA LYS A 41 32.20 35.54 -3.40
C LYS A 41 32.46 34.03 -3.29
N ALA A 42 33.67 33.60 -3.54
CA ALA A 42 34.04 32.18 -3.45
C ALA A 42 33.87 31.62 -2.03
N GLN A 43 34.20 32.40 -1.02
CA GLN A 43 34.00 32.03 0.38
C GLN A 43 32.51 31.94 0.73
N ALA A 44 31.69 32.88 0.27
CA ALA A 44 30.24 32.87 0.48
C ALA A 44 29.59 31.64 -0.21
N GLU A 45 29.98 31.35 -1.45
CA GLU A 45 29.49 30.16 -2.18
C GLU A 45 29.93 28.87 -1.48
N ALA A 46 31.17 28.78 -1.04
CA ALA A 46 31.64 27.60 -0.30
C ALA A 46 30.85 27.38 1.00
N ALA A 47 30.57 28.46 1.75
CA ALA A 47 29.75 28.38 2.95
C ALA A 47 28.32 27.93 2.66
N GLN A 48 27.70 28.42 1.58
CA GLN A 48 26.38 28.02 1.17
C GLN A 48 26.35 26.54 0.76
N ILE A 49 27.33 26.04 0.00
CA ILE A 49 27.43 24.65 -0.39
C ILE A 49 27.57 23.76 0.84
N LEU A 50 28.41 24.11 1.79
CA LEU A 50 28.58 23.35 3.04
C LEU A 50 27.29 23.31 3.87
N ALA A 51 26.62 24.44 4.03
CA ALA A 51 25.36 24.51 4.76
C ALA A 51 24.25 23.68 4.09
N ALA A 52 24.16 23.74 2.75
CA ALA A 52 23.21 22.94 1.99
C ALA A 52 23.50 21.43 2.10
N ALA A 53 24.78 21.05 2.01
CA ALA A 53 25.21 19.66 2.16
C ALA A 53 24.92 19.10 3.57
N GLN A 54 25.17 19.88 4.61
CA GLN A 54 24.86 19.51 5.98
C GLN A 54 23.35 19.33 6.21
N LYS A 55 22.54 20.27 5.71
CA LYS A 55 21.09 20.17 5.77
C LYS A 55 20.57 18.92 5.06
N GLN A 56 21.06 18.67 3.86
CA GLN A 56 20.68 17.48 3.08
C GLN A 56 21.09 16.18 3.77
N ALA A 57 22.27 16.12 4.36
CA ALA A 57 22.73 14.97 5.11
C ALA A 57 21.83 14.67 6.33
N GLU A 58 21.41 15.68 7.08
CA GLU A 58 20.50 15.52 8.22
C GLU A 58 19.09 15.12 7.79
N GLU A 59 18.59 15.69 6.70
CA GLU A 59 17.31 15.28 6.10
C GLU A 59 17.33 13.79 5.67
N VAL A 60 18.36 13.38 4.97
CA VAL A 60 18.54 11.98 4.56
C VAL A 60 18.61 11.05 5.77
N LYS A 61 19.40 11.41 6.79
CA LYS A 61 19.52 10.62 8.03
C LYS A 61 18.18 10.48 8.74
N THR A 62 17.44 11.57 8.91
CA THR A 62 16.13 11.57 9.56
C THR A 62 15.11 10.74 8.78
N LYS A 63 15.07 10.92 7.45
CA LYS A 63 14.19 10.16 6.57
C LYS A 63 14.51 8.67 6.63
N THR A 64 15.78 8.29 6.50
CA THR A 64 16.20 6.89 6.54
C THR A 64 15.85 6.24 7.89
N ALA A 65 16.05 6.93 9.01
CA ALA A 65 15.67 6.42 10.32
C ALA A 65 14.15 6.19 10.42
N SER A 66 13.35 7.10 9.89
CA SER A 66 11.88 6.96 9.82
C SER A 66 11.47 5.79 8.93
N ASP A 67 12.06 5.66 7.75
CA ASP A 67 11.75 4.60 6.79
C ASP A 67 12.09 3.22 7.35
N VAL A 68 13.24 3.08 8.02
CA VAL A 68 13.64 1.83 8.71
C VAL A 68 12.67 1.48 9.82
N LYS A 69 12.25 2.46 10.65
CA LYS A 69 11.27 2.23 11.71
C LYS A 69 9.92 1.79 11.14
N MET A 70 9.48 2.43 10.06
CA MET A 70 8.23 2.08 9.37
C MET A 70 8.31 0.67 8.78
N ALA A 71 9.39 0.34 8.07
CA ALA A 71 9.60 -0.99 7.50
C ALA A 71 9.63 -2.09 8.57
N ALA A 72 10.31 -1.85 9.69
CA ALA A 72 10.33 -2.79 10.82
C ALA A 72 8.93 -2.99 11.41
N SER A 73 8.16 -1.91 11.60
CA SER A 73 6.79 -2.00 12.11
C SER A 73 5.86 -2.75 11.16
N GLN A 74 5.98 -2.52 9.85
CA GLN A 74 5.21 -3.23 8.83
C GLN A 74 5.57 -4.72 8.79
N SER A 75 6.86 -5.05 8.87
CA SER A 75 7.32 -6.44 8.90
C SER A 75 6.77 -7.20 10.13
N ILE A 76 6.82 -6.59 11.31
CA ILE A 76 6.24 -7.17 12.52
C ILE A 76 4.72 -7.35 12.38
N ALA A 77 4.02 -6.35 11.83
CA ALA A 77 2.57 -6.44 11.62
C ALA A 77 2.20 -7.54 10.61
N ALA A 78 2.96 -7.69 9.53
CA ALA A 78 2.78 -8.77 8.56
C ALA A 78 3.00 -10.15 9.20
N THR A 79 4.10 -10.32 9.93
CA THR A 79 4.40 -11.57 10.63
C THR A 79 3.30 -11.94 11.65
N ARG A 80 2.80 -10.96 12.41
CA ARG A 80 1.68 -11.19 13.34
C ARG A 80 0.43 -11.66 12.62
N LYS A 81 0.11 -11.04 11.48
CA LYS A 81 -1.02 -11.42 10.64
C LYS A 81 -0.87 -12.84 10.08
N ASP A 82 0.33 -13.21 9.65
CA ASP A 82 0.60 -14.55 9.13
C ASP A 82 0.45 -15.62 10.20
N ILE A 83 0.96 -15.37 11.41
CA ILE A 83 0.80 -16.25 12.57
C ILE A 83 -0.68 -16.40 12.92
N GLU A 84 -1.43 -15.29 12.99
CA GLU A 84 -2.87 -15.30 13.25
C GLU A 84 -3.63 -16.15 12.22
N THR A 85 -3.37 -15.92 10.94
CA THR A 85 -4.00 -16.66 9.84
C THR A 85 -3.70 -18.16 9.91
N LEU A 86 -2.44 -18.50 10.20
CA LEU A 86 -2.02 -19.89 10.32
C LEU A 86 -2.71 -20.60 11.50
N ILE A 87 -2.81 -19.94 12.65
CA ILE A 87 -3.45 -20.52 13.85
C ILE A 87 -4.94 -20.67 13.62
N VAL A 88 -5.63 -19.63 13.13
CA VAL A 88 -7.07 -19.70 12.87
C VAL A 88 -7.36 -20.77 11.82
N GLY A 89 -6.62 -20.82 10.71
CA GLY A 89 -6.77 -21.86 9.70
C GLY A 89 -6.63 -23.27 10.28
N LYS A 90 -5.58 -23.49 11.06
CA LYS A 90 -5.37 -24.79 11.73
C LYS A 90 -6.51 -25.20 12.67
N MET A 91 -7.17 -24.23 13.30
CA MET A 91 -8.30 -24.49 14.20
C MET A 91 -9.61 -24.72 13.47
N THR A 92 -9.80 -24.13 12.31
CA THR A 92 -11.11 -24.09 11.62
C THR A 92 -11.21 -25.04 10.43
N ASP A 93 -10.13 -25.26 9.66
CA ASP A 93 -10.18 -25.97 8.38
C ASP A 93 -10.80 -27.37 8.47
N GLU A 94 -10.36 -28.19 9.43
CA GLU A 94 -10.91 -29.56 9.58
C GLU A 94 -12.36 -29.56 10.06
N ALA A 95 -12.71 -28.66 10.97
CA ALA A 95 -14.05 -28.54 11.51
C ALA A 95 -15.05 -28.08 10.44
N VAL A 96 -14.69 -27.07 9.68
CA VAL A 96 -15.48 -26.53 8.56
C VAL A 96 -15.63 -27.58 7.47
N LYS A 97 -14.56 -28.23 7.07
CA LYS A 97 -14.60 -29.30 6.06
C LYS A 97 -15.52 -30.45 6.47
N LYS A 98 -15.42 -30.90 7.72
CA LYS A 98 -16.29 -31.95 8.26
C LYS A 98 -17.74 -31.50 8.28
N ALA A 99 -18.05 -30.31 8.76
CA ALA A 99 -19.39 -29.75 8.81
C ALA A 99 -20.01 -29.66 7.39
N LEU A 100 -19.28 -29.10 6.44
CA LEU A 100 -19.73 -28.94 5.04
C LEU A 100 -19.77 -30.25 4.22
N SER A 101 -19.27 -31.34 4.79
CA SER A 101 -19.42 -32.71 4.21
C SER A 101 -20.59 -33.48 4.84
N THR A 102 -21.26 -32.91 5.85
CA THR A 102 -22.38 -33.54 6.54
C THR A 102 -23.71 -33.10 5.88
N PRO A 103 -24.49 -34.02 5.30
CA PRO A 103 -25.72 -33.67 4.58
C PRO A 103 -26.72 -32.88 5.43
N ASP A 104 -26.89 -33.24 6.70
CA ASP A 104 -27.87 -32.59 7.58
C ASP A 104 -27.50 -31.15 7.90
N PHE A 105 -26.23 -30.85 8.11
CA PHE A 105 -25.75 -29.50 8.28
C PHE A 105 -25.98 -28.61 7.03
N ILE A 106 -25.75 -29.17 5.85
CA ILE A 106 -26.01 -28.46 4.58
C ILE A 106 -27.50 -28.20 4.43
N LYS A 107 -28.37 -29.15 4.74
CA LYS A 107 -29.83 -28.97 4.70
C LYS A 107 -30.28 -27.83 5.63
N GLU A 108 -29.77 -27.79 6.85
CA GLU A 108 -30.11 -26.74 7.81
C GLU A 108 -29.72 -25.37 7.29
N ILE A 109 -28.51 -25.22 6.77
CA ILE A 109 -28.04 -23.91 6.23
C ILE A 109 -28.87 -23.54 4.99
N ILE A 110 -29.13 -24.46 4.08
CA ILE A 110 -29.97 -24.20 2.90
C ILE A 110 -31.34 -23.71 3.33
N LYS A 111 -31.98 -24.37 4.32
CA LYS A 111 -33.26 -23.89 4.86
C LYS A 111 -33.19 -22.46 5.39
N ALA A 112 -32.24 -22.20 6.28
CA ALA A 112 -32.09 -20.89 6.89
C ALA A 112 -31.83 -19.76 5.87
N VAL A 113 -31.04 -20.07 4.84
CA VAL A 113 -30.74 -19.11 3.76
C VAL A 113 -31.95 -18.93 2.86
N ALA A 114 -32.62 -20.02 2.46
CA ALA A 114 -33.81 -19.99 1.61
C ALA A 114 -34.96 -19.20 2.23
N GLU A 115 -35.18 -19.32 3.54
CA GLU A 115 -36.16 -18.53 4.28
C GLU A 115 -35.91 -17.03 4.20
N LYS A 116 -34.65 -16.61 4.12
CA LYS A 116 -34.27 -15.18 3.94
C LYS A 116 -34.54 -14.67 2.52
N PHE A 117 -34.41 -15.50 1.51
CA PHE A 117 -34.73 -15.13 0.13
C PHE A 117 -36.25 -14.95 -0.08
N THR A 118 -37.09 -15.61 0.69
CA THR A 118 -38.55 -15.53 0.56
C THR A 118 -39.21 -14.40 1.37
N THR A 119 -38.44 -13.63 2.11
CA THR A 119 -38.96 -12.53 2.94
C THR A 119 -39.66 -11.46 2.12
N ASP A 120 -39.22 -11.20 0.88
CA ASP A 120 -39.78 -10.17 -0.01
C ASP A 120 -40.75 -10.75 -1.08
N GLY A 121 -41.09 -12.04 -0.99
CA GLY A 121 -42.01 -12.73 -1.91
C GLY A 121 -41.47 -14.05 -2.45
N PRO A 122 -42.27 -14.80 -3.22
CA PRO A 122 -41.84 -16.08 -3.80
C PRO A 122 -40.77 -15.83 -4.88
N VAL A 123 -39.58 -16.40 -4.68
CA VAL A 123 -38.45 -16.33 -5.62
C VAL A 123 -38.04 -17.72 -6.06
N GLU A 124 -37.99 -17.96 -7.37
CA GLU A 124 -37.39 -19.19 -7.90
C GLU A 124 -35.89 -19.20 -7.66
N LEU A 125 -35.37 -20.24 -7.01
CA LEU A 125 -33.96 -20.34 -6.62
C LEU A 125 -33.26 -21.45 -7.43
N ALA A 126 -31.99 -21.17 -7.75
CA ALA A 126 -31.05 -22.12 -8.29
C ALA A 126 -30.01 -22.50 -7.22
N LEU A 127 -29.79 -23.80 -7.08
CA LEU A 127 -28.81 -24.40 -6.16
C LEU A 127 -27.76 -25.17 -6.94
N ILE A 128 -26.49 -24.97 -6.57
CA ILE A 128 -25.39 -25.79 -7.06
C ILE A 128 -24.80 -26.53 -5.88
N LEU A 129 -24.97 -27.88 -5.91
CA LEU A 129 -24.65 -28.80 -4.83
C LEU A 129 -23.48 -29.70 -5.20
N PRO A 130 -22.74 -30.22 -4.20
CA PRO A 130 -21.69 -31.21 -4.47
C PRO A 130 -22.28 -32.54 -5.00
N GLU A 131 -21.66 -33.07 -6.05
CA GLU A 131 -22.08 -34.31 -6.64
C GLU A 131 -21.96 -35.52 -5.68
N SER A 132 -20.99 -35.46 -4.76
CA SER A 132 -20.78 -36.47 -3.71
C SER A 132 -21.97 -36.64 -2.77
N LEU A 133 -22.76 -35.58 -2.56
CA LEU A 133 -23.92 -35.58 -1.66
C LEU A 133 -25.27 -35.70 -2.42
N LYS A 134 -25.24 -36.00 -3.71
CA LYS A 134 -26.45 -36.05 -4.54
C LYS A 134 -27.53 -36.95 -3.96
N LYS A 135 -27.18 -38.18 -3.54
CA LYS A 135 -28.13 -39.16 -3.01
C LYS A 135 -28.88 -38.65 -1.77
N ASP A 136 -28.19 -37.84 -0.93
CA ASP A 136 -28.75 -37.38 0.35
C ASP A 136 -29.50 -36.05 0.21
N LEU A 137 -29.10 -35.24 -0.76
CA LEU A 137 -29.65 -33.88 -0.93
C LEU A 137 -30.76 -33.77 -1.99
N GLU A 138 -30.77 -34.64 -2.99
CA GLU A 138 -31.78 -34.61 -4.06
C GLU A 138 -33.21 -34.82 -3.52
N PRO A 139 -33.48 -35.77 -2.60
CA PRO A 139 -34.83 -35.91 -2.00
C PRO A 139 -35.23 -34.70 -1.16
N PHE A 140 -34.28 -34.10 -0.46
CA PHE A 140 -34.51 -32.89 0.34
C PHE A 140 -34.91 -31.70 -0.52
N VAL A 141 -34.18 -31.44 -1.61
CA VAL A 141 -34.46 -30.30 -2.51
C VAL A 141 -35.80 -30.47 -3.18
N THR A 142 -36.11 -31.65 -3.65
CA THR A 142 -37.35 -31.90 -4.42
C THR A 142 -38.62 -31.95 -3.56
N ARG A 143 -38.53 -32.32 -2.29
CA ARG A 143 -39.69 -32.45 -1.41
C ARG A 143 -39.80 -31.38 -0.35
N GLU A 144 -38.76 -31.22 0.46
CA GLU A 144 -38.82 -30.32 1.60
C GLU A 144 -38.60 -28.86 1.20
N LEU A 145 -37.56 -28.56 0.43
CA LEU A 145 -37.21 -27.21 0.08
C LEU A 145 -38.23 -26.55 -0.86
N ALA A 146 -38.76 -27.33 -1.82
CA ALA A 146 -39.83 -26.84 -2.69
C ALA A 146 -41.11 -26.46 -1.91
N THR A 147 -41.41 -27.18 -0.80
CA THR A 147 -42.54 -26.88 0.06
C THR A 147 -42.29 -25.58 0.89
N ILE A 148 -41.07 -25.36 1.39
CA ILE A 148 -40.70 -24.21 2.18
C ILE A 148 -40.76 -22.93 1.34
N LEU A 149 -40.28 -22.98 0.11
CA LEU A 149 -40.15 -21.81 -0.76
C LEU A 149 -41.46 -21.40 -1.44
N ASN A 150 -42.47 -22.28 -1.49
CA ASN A 150 -43.69 -22.10 -2.29
C ASN A 150 -43.41 -21.64 -3.74
N ALA A 151 -42.21 -21.94 -4.25
CA ALA A 151 -41.70 -21.58 -5.57
C ALA A 151 -40.79 -22.65 -6.11
N GLY A 152 -40.49 -22.62 -7.40
CA GLY A 152 -39.63 -23.61 -8.05
C GLY A 152 -38.19 -23.56 -7.56
N VAL A 153 -37.59 -24.69 -7.28
CA VAL A 153 -36.16 -24.83 -6.95
C VAL A 153 -35.49 -25.68 -8.03
N GLU A 154 -34.47 -25.12 -8.66
CA GLU A 154 -33.64 -25.86 -9.62
C GLU A 154 -32.31 -26.24 -8.97
N ALA A 155 -32.06 -27.52 -8.77
CA ALA A 155 -30.83 -28.04 -8.22
C ALA A 155 -29.95 -28.63 -9.31
N SER A 156 -28.71 -28.19 -9.38
CA SER A 156 -27.65 -28.78 -10.18
C SER A 156 -26.57 -29.39 -9.29
N PHE A 157 -25.98 -30.50 -9.72
CA PHE A 157 -24.90 -31.16 -8.99
C PHE A 157 -23.59 -31.04 -9.76
N SER A 158 -22.53 -30.62 -9.09
CA SER A 158 -21.26 -30.34 -9.74
C SER A 158 -20.06 -30.90 -8.96
N LYS A 159 -19.13 -31.52 -9.70
CA LYS A 159 -17.82 -31.96 -9.17
C LYS A 159 -16.92 -30.83 -8.77
N LYS A 160 -17.20 -29.61 -9.24
CA LYS A 160 -16.39 -28.40 -8.90
C LYS A 160 -16.70 -27.90 -7.50
N VAL A 161 -17.80 -28.31 -6.88
CA VAL A 161 -18.16 -28.00 -5.50
C VAL A 161 -17.78 -29.21 -4.65
N SER A 162 -16.67 -29.10 -3.92
CA SER A 162 -16.16 -30.19 -3.06
C SER A 162 -16.84 -30.25 -1.69
N GLY A 163 -17.39 -29.14 -1.21
CA GLY A 163 -18.14 -29.05 0.05
C GLY A 163 -18.95 -27.76 0.09
N GLY A 164 -20.04 -27.77 0.85
CA GLY A 164 -20.98 -26.67 0.88
C GLY A 164 -21.89 -26.58 -0.35
N PHE A 165 -22.33 -25.38 -0.71
CA PHE A 165 -23.25 -25.15 -1.83
C PHE A 165 -23.17 -23.72 -2.35
N LYS A 166 -23.81 -23.45 -3.48
CA LYS A 166 -24.09 -22.10 -3.99
C LYS A 166 -25.59 -21.95 -4.19
N ILE A 167 -26.12 -20.77 -3.86
CA ILE A 167 -27.54 -20.42 -3.99
C ILE A 167 -27.70 -19.05 -4.62
N GLY A 168 -28.67 -18.89 -5.48
CA GLY A 168 -28.97 -17.62 -6.13
C GLY A 168 -30.34 -17.67 -6.82
N PRO A 169 -30.82 -16.54 -7.39
CA PRO A 169 -32.00 -16.51 -8.21
C PRO A 169 -31.85 -17.41 -9.45
N LYS A 170 -32.91 -18.08 -9.86
CA LYS A 170 -32.90 -18.92 -11.06
C LYS A 170 -32.54 -18.17 -12.32
N GLU A 171 -32.87 -16.91 -12.40
CA GLU A 171 -32.52 -16.01 -13.51
C GLU A 171 -30.99 -15.77 -13.64
N GLY A 172 -30.18 -16.28 -12.70
CA GLY A 172 -28.73 -16.34 -12.79
C GLY A 172 -28.00 -15.00 -12.64
N SER A 173 -28.63 -13.99 -12.06
CA SER A 173 -28.02 -12.67 -11.85
C SER A 173 -26.81 -12.70 -10.90
N TYR A 174 -26.85 -13.59 -9.88
CA TYR A 174 -25.74 -13.81 -8.96
C TYR A 174 -25.88 -15.12 -8.19
N PHE A 175 -24.76 -15.60 -7.62
CA PHE A 175 -24.75 -16.72 -6.68
C PHE A 175 -24.00 -16.36 -5.41
N ILE A 176 -24.58 -16.66 -4.27
CA ILE A 176 -23.92 -16.60 -2.97
C ILE A 176 -23.29 -17.99 -2.73
N SER A 177 -21.99 -17.99 -2.45
CA SER A 177 -21.23 -19.23 -2.22
C SER A 177 -21.11 -19.50 -0.73
N PHE A 178 -21.55 -20.70 -0.31
CA PHE A 178 -21.40 -21.23 1.04
C PHE A 178 -20.43 -22.42 0.96
N THR A 179 -19.18 -22.12 0.61
CA THR A 179 -18.10 -23.11 0.46
C THR A 179 -17.16 -23.09 1.65
N GLU A 180 -16.28 -24.06 1.73
CA GLU A 180 -15.24 -24.16 2.76
C GLU A 180 -14.43 -22.87 2.89
N GLU A 181 -14.04 -22.29 1.76
CA GLU A 181 -13.29 -21.05 1.70
C GLU A 181 -14.06 -19.86 2.32
N THR A 182 -15.34 -19.72 1.97
CA THR A 182 -16.21 -18.65 2.47
C THR A 182 -16.45 -18.78 3.98
N PHE A 183 -16.70 -20.01 4.47
CA PHE A 183 -16.86 -20.26 5.90
C PHE A 183 -15.59 -20.00 6.68
N ASN A 184 -14.45 -20.47 6.19
CA ASN A 184 -13.16 -20.20 6.82
C ASN A 184 -12.86 -18.71 6.88
N GLN A 185 -13.21 -17.96 5.84
CA GLN A 185 -13.06 -16.50 5.85
C GLN A 185 -13.96 -15.85 6.91
N LEU A 186 -15.25 -16.19 6.95
CA LEU A 186 -16.20 -15.64 7.93
C LEU A 186 -15.78 -15.94 9.37
N ILE A 187 -15.39 -17.20 9.64
CA ILE A 187 -14.93 -17.61 10.97
C ILE A 187 -13.63 -16.91 11.32
N SER A 188 -12.70 -16.78 10.38
CA SER A 188 -11.46 -16.06 10.57
C SER A 188 -11.70 -14.59 10.91
N GLU A 189 -12.61 -13.92 10.21
CA GLU A 189 -12.97 -12.53 10.52
C GLU A 189 -13.59 -12.40 11.92
N TYR A 190 -14.46 -13.31 12.30
CA TYR A 190 -15.09 -13.32 13.62
C TYR A 190 -14.10 -13.62 14.76
N LEU A 191 -13.19 -14.56 14.56
CA LEU A 191 -12.20 -14.96 15.56
C LEU A 191 -11.01 -14.00 15.66
N ARG A 192 -10.72 -13.25 14.61
CA ARG A 192 -9.55 -12.36 14.51
C ARG A 192 -9.37 -11.42 15.71
N PRO A 193 -10.38 -10.69 16.22
CA PRO A 193 -10.21 -9.80 17.37
C PRO A 193 -9.79 -10.56 18.63
N THR A 194 -10.40 -11.73 18.86
CA THR A 194 -10.14 -12.58 20.03
C THR A 194 -8.75 -13.22 19.94
N THR A 195 -8.40 -13.76 18.79
CA THR A 195 -7.09 -14.37 18.54
C THR A 195 -5.96 -13.34 18.66
N LYS A 196 -6.16 -12.16 18.11
CA LYS A 196 -5.22 -11.05 18.21
C LYS A 196 -4.96 -10.66 19.68
N LYS A 197 -6.02 -10.53 20.45
CA LYS A 197 -5.92 -10.21 21.89
C LYS A 197 -5.21 -11.31 22.67
N LEU A 198 -5.44 -12.56 22.32
CA LEU A 198 -4.87 -13.71 23.02
C LEU A 198 -3.38 -13.92 22.71
N LEU A 199 -2.96 -13.63 21.50
CA LEU A 199 -1.58 -13.85 21.04
C LEU A 199 -0.67 -12.64 21.25
N PHE A 200 -1.20 -11.44 21.22
CA PHE A 200 -0.39 -10.22 21.17
C PHE A 200 -0.75 -9.17 22.24
N GLY A 201 -1.73 -9.45 23.08
CA GLY A 201 -2.13 -8.62 24.22
C GLY A 201 -3.09 -7.52 23.87
#